data_7f45597401331ba015ef71cf47fd2d53
#
_entry.id   7f45597401331ba015ef71cf47fd2d53
#
_cell.length_a   1.000
_cell.length_b   1.000
_cell.length_c   1.000
_cell.angle_alpha   90.00
_cell.angle_beta   90.00
_cell.angle_gamma   90.00
#
_symmetry.space_group_name_H-M   'P 1'
#
loop_
_entity.id
_entity.type
_entity.pdbx_description
1 polymer ?
#
loop_
_entity_poly.entity_id
_entity_poly.type
_entity_poly.pdbx_seq_one_letter_code
_entity_poly.pdbx_strand_id
1 'polypeptide(L)'
;MNSEILVATNGYSRTWPGIEYAAWLAGVMRAPVTLIGIIEQKQRPNIDEEIHPLEDVFSRAMALFQEKELEYHLEIHEGLAEDVIPRKAKEKDFLTVVTPLGRPPLRRLVLRRSFHQLMADITGPVLYVPSACIPPMHIIICLGGLGYGIAAENLGLEIASRIKAPVTFLHVVPPIDLDYPESRTVRDNWDHLGDTDTLLGRTLRSALDEAQKKGVQANLKLRQGIVIEEILSELKQGEYDLVCMGSPYSGHGLRQFYAPNVTAEVAEAIGCPVLTVRFKPPDT
;
A
#
# COMPACT_ATOMS: atom_id res chain seq x y z
N MET A 1 -13.86 -7.68 7.27
CA MET A 1 -13.84 -7.64 5.80
C MET A 1 -13.45 -9.01 5.29
N ASN A 2 -14.32 -9.67 4.50
CA ASN A 2 -13.95 -10.92 3.79
C ASN A 2 -13.38 -10.56 2.42
N SER A 3 -12.35 -9.71 2.39
CA SER A 3 -11.72 -9.35 1.12
C SER A 3 -10.81 -10.49 0.67
N GLU A 4 -11.01 -10.98 -0.54
CA GLU A 4 -10.14 -11.93 -1.21
C GLU A 4 -8.82 -11.23 -1.61
N ILE A 5 -7.71 -11.95 -1.63
CA ILE A 5 -6.41 -11.39 -2.01
C ILE A 5 -6.14 -11.68 -3.49
N LEU A 6 -6.00 -10.63 -4.28
CA LEU A 6 -5.60 -10.72 -5.68
C LEU A 6 -4.10 -10.49 -5.80
N VAL A 7 -3.38 -11.42 -6.44
CA VAL A 7 -1.96 -11.24 -6.76
C VAL A 7 -1.72 -11.57 -8.23
N ALA A 8 -0.83 -10.81 -8.88
CA ALA A 8 -0.51 -10.97 -10.29
C ALA A 8 0.95 -11.35 -10.51
N THR A 9 1.19 -12.18 -11.53
CA THR A 9 2.53 -12.52 -12.03
C THR A 9 2.54 -12.51 -13.55
N ASN A 10 3.67 -12.13 -14.13
CA ASN A 10 3.95 -12.26 -15.56
C ASN A 10 5.13 -13.22 -15.82
N GLY A 11 5.46 -14.09 -14.85
CA GLY A 11 6.54 -15.06 -14.94
C GLY A 11 7.91 -14.53 -14.57
N TYR A 12 8.09 -13.21 -14.37
CA TYR A 12 9.38 -12.69 -13.91
C TYR A 12 9.64 -13.02 -12.45
N SER A 13 10.88 -13.34 -12.12
CA SER A 13 11.31 -13.66 -10.74
C SER A 13 10.98 -12.57 -9.73
N ARG A 14 10.98 -11.31 -10.16
CA ARG A 14 10.60 -10.14 -9.33
C ARG A 14 9.15 -10.13 -8.85
N THR A 15 8.27 -10.94 -9.45
CA THR A 15 6.88 -11.03 -9.00
C THR A 15 6.70 -12.03 -7.86
N TRP A 16 7.70 -12.88 -7.62
CA TRP A 16 7.64 -13.89 -6.57
C TRP A 16 7.45 -13.34 -5.15
N PRO A 17 8.15 -12.26 -4.72
CA PRO A 17 7.89 -11.64 -3.42
C PRO A 17 6.43 -11.26 -3.18
N GLY A 18 5.70 -10.86 -4.22
CA GLY A 18 4.27 -10.57 -4.11
C GLY A 18 3.43 -11.82 -3.86
N ILE A 19 3.77 -12.95 -4.47
CA ILE A 19 3.09 -14.23 -4.23
C ILE A 19 3.33 -14.71 -2.79
N GLU A 20 4.57 -14.62 -2.30
CA GLU A 20 4.91 -14.96 -0.91
C GLU A 20 4.17 -14.06 0.09
N TYR A 21 4.15 -12.76 -0.18
CA TYR A 21 3.45 -11.80 0.69
C TYR A 21 1.94 -12.03 0.67
N ALA A 22 1.35 -12.29 -0.51
CA ALA A 22 -0.07 -12.60 -0.66
C ALA A 22 -0.43 -13.88 0.12
N ALA A 23 0.39 -14.94 0.01
CA ALA A 23 0.19 -16.18 0.74
C ALA A 23 0.27 -15.97 2.27
N TRP A 24 1.25 -15.21 2.74
CA TRP A 24 1.37 -14.86 4.15
C TRP A 24 0.17 -14.05 4.63
N LEU A 25 -0.20 -12.99 3.90
CA LEU A 25 -1.31 -12.11 4.27
C LEU A 25 -2.65 -12.86 4.26
N ALA A 26 -2.85 -13.78 3.29
CA ALA A 26 -4.02 -14.64 3.25
C ALA A 26 -4.16 -15.49 4.51
N GLY A 27 -3.09 -16.09 4.98
CA GLY A 27 -3.07 -16.82 6.25
C GLY A 27 -3.40 -15.94 7.44
N VAL A 28 -2.83 -14.73 7.51
CA VAL A 28 -3.10 -13.75 8.57
C VAL A 28 -4.56 -13.28 8.55
N MET A 29 -5.10 -12.97 7.37
CA MET A 29 -6.45 -12.44 7.18
C MET A 29 -7.53 -13.53 7.13
N ARG A 30 -7.14 -14.80 6.97
CA ARG A 30 -8.01 -15.95 6.68
C ARG A 30 -8.87 -15.70 5.45
N ALA A 31 -8.22 -15.28 4.38
CA ALA A 31 -8.83 -14.90 3.12
C ALA A 31 -8.37 -15.84 1.99
N PRO A 32 -9.20 -16.13 0.99
CA PRO A 32 -8.76 -16.85 -0.19
C PRO A 32 -7.82 -16.00 -1.05
N VAL A 33 -7.03 -16.67 -1.92
CA VAL A 33 -6.09 -16.04 -2.83
C VAL A 33 -6.50 -16.31 -4.27
N THR A 34 -6.61 -15.27 -5.10
CA THR A 34 -6.65 -15.39 -6.56
C THR A 34 -5.30 -14.99 -7.14
N LEU A 35 -4.59 -15.93 -7.71
CA LEU A 35 -3.35 -15.69 -8.46
C LEU A 35 -3.67 -15.62 -9.95
N ILE A 36 -3.37 -14.47 -10.57
CA ILE A 36 -3.50 -14.30 -12.01
C ILE A 36 -2.13 -14.31 -12.70
N GLY A 37 -1.99 -15.17 -13.70
CA GLY A 37 -0.87 -15.18 -14.64
C GLY A 37 -1.20 -14.30 -15.84
N ILE A 38 -0.29 -13.38 -16.20
CA ILE A 38 -0.51 -12.44 -17.30
C ILE A 38 0.45 -12.73 -18.42
N ILE A 39 -0.08 -13.08 -19.61
CA ILE A 39 0.67 -13.29 -20.84
C ILE A 39 0.74 -11.98 -21.61
N GLU A 40 1.91 -11.34 -21.60
CA GLU A 40 2.17 -10.12 -22.37
C GLU A 40 2.77 -10.45 -23.73
N GLN A 41 2.11 -10.17 -24.84
CA GLN A 41 2.45 -10.62 -26.21
C GLN A 41 3.81 -10.17 -26.79
N LYS A 42 4.67 -9.49 -26.06
CA LYS A 42 6.01 -9.04 -26.51
C LYS A 42 7.05 -9.11 -25.39
N GLN A 43 7.07 -10.19 -24.65
CA GLN A 43 8.14 -10.40 -23.68
C GLN A 43 9.43 -10.76 -24.44
N ARG A 44 10.39 -9.84 -24.48
CA ARG A 44 11.79 -10.18 -24.76
C ARG A 44 12.48 -10.29 -23.40
N PRO A 45 13.11 -11.42 -23.09
CA PRO A 45 13.86 -11.55 -21.85
C PRO A 45 14.89 -10.44 -21.75
N ASN A 46 14.94 -9.81 -20.59
CA ASN A 46 16.06 -8.93 -20.26
C ASN A 46 17.22 -9.84 -19.86
N ILE A 47 18.44 -9.51 -20.27
CA ILE A 47 19.65 -10.34 -20.03
C ILE A 47 19.88 -10.56 -18.52
N ASP A 48 19.34 -9.69 -17.68
CA ASP A 48 19.52 -9.70 -16.22
C ASP A 48 18.30 -10.19 -15.41
N GLU A 49 17.22 -10.65 -16.05
CA GLU A 49 16.01 -11.09 -15.36
C GLU A 49 15.58 -12.47 -15.83
N GLU A 50 15.41 -13.38 -14.87
CA GLU A 50 14.92 -14.71 -15.12
C GLU A 50 13.41 -14.69 -15.31
N ILE A 51 12.95 -15.21 -16.46
CA ILE A 51 11.53 -15.43 -16.77
C ILE A 51 11.27 -16.92 -16.68
N HIS A 52 10.32 -17.28 -15.82
CA HIS A 52 9.84 -18.64 -15.69
C HIS A 52 8.54 -18.82 -16.49
N PRO A 53 8.31 -19.97 -17.11
CA PRO A 53 7.00 -20.34 -17.61
C PRO A 53 5.92 -20.20 -16.54
N LEU A 54 4.74 -19.72 -16.89
CA LEU A 54 3.65 -19.55 -15.91
C LEU A 54 3.27 -20.86 -15.23
N GLU A 55 3.40 -21.99 -15.92
CA GLU A 55 3.18 -23.33 -15.35
C GLU A 55 4.12 -23.60 -14.16
N ASP A 56 5.38 -23.21 -14.27
CA ASP A 56 6.37 -23.41 -13.19
C ASP A 56 6.05 -22.47 -12.01
N VAL A 57 5.72 -21.22 -12.31
CA VAL A 57 5.31 -20.26 -11.25
C VAL A 57 4.06 -20.72 -10.55
N PHE A 58 3.06 -21.20 -11.29
CA PHE A 58 1.81 -21.70 -10.72
C PHE A 58 2.05 -22.98 -9.90
N SER A 59 2.87 -23.90 -10.38
CA SER A 59 3.21 -25.11 -9.64
C SER A 59 3.87 -24.80 -8.29
N ARG A 60 4.82 -23.85 -8.27
CA ARG A 60 5.45 -23.38 -7.03
C ARG A 60 4.47 -22.66 -6.12
N ALA A 61 3.60 -21.81 -6.67
CA ALA A 61 2.60 -21.07 -5.90
C ALA A 61 1.56 -22.02 -5.28
N MET A 62 1.09 -23.03 -6.04
CA MET A 62 0.19 -24.05 -5.50
C MET A 62 0.82 -24.81 -4.33
N ALA A 63 2.08 -25.21 -4.44
CA ALA A 63 2.78 -25.87 -3.34
C ALA A 63 2.83 -24.99 -2.09
N LEU A 64 3.13 -23.69 -2.27
CA LEU A 64 3.14 -22.71 -1.18
C LEU A 64 1.75 -22.52 -0.55
N PHE A 65 0.70 -22.43 -1.37
CA PHE A 65 -0.67 -22.23 -0.88
C PHE A 65 -1.19 -23.48 -0.15
N GLN A 66 -0.86 -24.67 -0.66
CA GLN A 66 -1.20 -25.95 -0.03
C GLN A 66 -0.46 -26.15 1.31
N GLU A 67 0.84 -25.81 1.37
CA GLU A 67 1.62 -25.84 2.62
C GLU A 67 0.99 -24.95 3.70
N LYS A 68 0.42 -23.82 3.28
CA LYS A 68 -0.24 -22.86 4.19
C LYS A 68 -1.75 -23.11 4.38
N GLU A 69 -2.28 -24.21 3.83
CA GLU A 69 -3.70 -24.57 3.91
C GLU A 69 -4.65 -23.46 3.44
N LEU A 70 -4.26 -22.73 2.37
CA LEU A 70 -5.03 -21.62 1.83
C LEU A 70 -6.02 -22.10 0.76
N GLU A 71 -7.21 -21.49 0.76
CA GLU A 71 -8.11 -21.56 -0.40
C GLU A 71 -7.55 -20.65 -1.51
N TYR A 72 -7.47 -21.18 -2.75
CA TYR A 72 -6.92 -20.39 -3.85
C TYR A 72 -7.58 -20.67 -5.20
N HIS A 73 -7.51 -19.68 -6.08
CA HIS A 73 -7.93 -19.74 -7.48
C HIS A 73 -6.76 -19.33 -8.38
N LEU A 74 -6.63 -20.00 -9.53
CA LEU A 74 -5.60 -19.71 -10.54
C LEU A 74 -6.28 -19.32 -11.84
N GLU A 75 -5.87 -18.21 -12.43
CA GLU A 75 -6.41 -17.71 -13.68
C GLU A 75 -5.28 -17.27 -14.61
N ILE A 76 -5.47 -17.39 -15.93
CA ILE A 76 -4.55 -16.88 -16.93
C ILE A 76 -5.28 -15.84 -17.77
N HIS A 77 -4.64 -14.70 -17.96
CA HIS A 77 -5.17 -13.60 -18.76
C HIS A 77 -4.14 -13.14 -19.79
N GLU A 78 -4.60 -12.77 -20.97
CA GLU A 78 -3.77 -12.12 -21.99
C GLU A 78 -3.94 -10.60 -21.93
N GLY A 79 -2.85 -9.86 -22.12
CA GLY A 79 -2.87 -8.40 -22.19
C GLY A 79 -1.76 -7.74 -21.38
N LEU A 80 -1.84 -6.42 -21.22
CA LEU A 80 -0.92 -5.66 -20.38
C LEU A 80 -1.37 -5.75 -18.92
N ALA A 81 -0.41 -5.88 -18.00
CA ALA A 81 -0.70 -5.96 -16.57
C ALA A 81 -1.48 -4.73 -16.07
N GLU A 82 -1.18 -3.55 -16.63
CA GLU A 82 -1.85 -2.29 -16.29
C GLU A 82 -3.34 -2.26 -16.66
N ASP A 83 -3.76 -3.08 -17.61
CA ASP A 83 -5.17 -3.20 -18.03
C ASP A 83 -5.85 -4.38 -17.33
N VAL A 84 -5.13 -5.50 -17.20
CA VAL A 84 -5.67 -6.75 -16.63
C VAL A 84 -5.91 -6.61 -15.13
N ILE A 85 -4.93 -6.12 -14.37
CA ILE A 85 -5.02 -6.04 -12.90
C ILE A 85 -6.18 -5.13 -12.46
N PRO A 86 -6.33 -3.88 -12.96
CA PRO A 86 -7.45 -3.03 -12.55
C PRO A 86 -8.81 -3.57 -12.96
N ARG A 87 -8.90 -4.23 -14.11
CA ARG A 87 -10.14 -4.86 -14.57
C ARG A 87 -10.55 -5.98 -13.60
N LYS A 88 -9.60 -6.85 -13.24
CA LYS A 88 -9.86 -7.94 -12.31
C LYS A 88 -10.17 -7.43 -10.90
N ALA A 89 -9.45 -6.43 -10.43
CA ALA A 89 -9.68 -5.81 -9.12
C ALA A 89 -11.06 -5.16 -8.94
N LYS A 90 -11.80 -4.91 -10.05
CA LYS A 90 -13.17 -4.37 -10.01
C LYS A 90 -14.25 -5.43 -9.91
N GLU A 91 -13.92 -6.71 -10.12
CA GLU A 91 -14.92 -7.79 -10.13
C GLU A 91 -15.44 -8.13 -8.73
N LYS A 92 -14.59 -7.96 -7.72
CA LYS A 92 -14.90 -8.25 -6.29
C LYS A 92 -14.17 -7.26 -5.37
N ASP A 93 -14.46 -7.34 -4.08
CA ASP A 93 -13.71 -6.63 -3.04
C ASP A 93 -12.35 -7.32 -2.79
N PHE A 94 -11.38 -7.03 -3.65
CA PHE A 94 -10.01 -7.52 -3.52
C PHE A 94 -9.13 -6.57 -2.73
N LEU A 95 -8.21 -7.16 -1.91
CA LEU A 95 -6.95 -6.54 -1.60
C LEU A 95 -5.95 -6.94 -2.68
N THR A 96 -5.51 -5.99 -3.50
CA THR A 96 -4.67 -6.27 -4.66
C THR A 96 -3.19 -6.13 -4.31
N VAL A 97 -2.44 -7.23 -4.43
CA VAL A 97 -0.99 -7.25 -4.27
C VAL A 97 -0.32 -7.05 -5.62
N VAL A 98 0.49 -6.02 -5.72
CA VAL A 98 1.26 -5.68 -6.91
C VAL A 98 2.75 -5.61 -6.59
N THR A 99 3.55 -6.06 -7.55
CA THR A 99 5.02 -6.03 -7.48
C THR A 99 5.59 -5.12 -8.56
N PRO A 100 6.88 -4.73 -8.45
CA PRO A 100 7.57 -4.13 -9.57
C PRO A 100 7.50 -5.07 -10.78
N LEU A 101 6.85 -4.64 -11.86
CA LEU A 101 6.80 -5.41 -13.09
C LEU A 101 8.19 -5.42 -13.73
N GLY A 102 8.78 -6.61 -13.87
CA GLY A 102 10.06 -6.80 -14.54
C GLY A 102 9.94 -6.43 -16.02
N ARG A 103 10.43 -5.25 -16.43
CA ARG A 103 10.39 -4.81 -17.82
C ARG A 103 11.73 -4.26 -18.26
N PRO A 104 12.09 -4.42 -19.56
CA PRO A 104 13.35 -3.89 -20.09
C PRO A 104 13.53 -2.40 -19.82
N PRO A 105 14.76 -1.90 -19.65
CA PRO A 105 15.06 -0.51 -19.26
C PRO A 105 14.42 0.55 -20.16
N LEU A 106 14.33 0.30 -21.47
CA LEU A 106 13.68 1.20 -22.43
C LEU A 106 12.16 1.32 -22.21
N ARG A 107 11.50 0.24 -21.79
CA ARG A 107 10.08 0.27 -21.41
C ARG A 107 9.87 0.89 -20.02
N ARG A 108 10.84 0.75 -19.11
CA ARG A 108 10.80 1.47 -17.82
C ARG A 108 10.73 2.98 -18.01
N LEU A 109 11.47 3.53 -19.02
CA LEU A 109 11.46 4.97 -19.28
C LEU A 109 10.11 5.47 -19.80
N VAL A 110 9.41 4.66 -20.60
CA VAL A 110 8.07 4.97 -21.13
C VAL A 110 6.97 4.66 -20.13
N LEU A 111 7.15 3.64 -19.28
CA LEU A 111 6.17 3.13 -18.32
C LEU A 111 6.51 3.47 -16.86
N ARG A 112 7.35 4.48 -16.61
CA ARG A 112 7.65 5.04 -15.28
C ARG A 112 6.39 5.42 -14.47
N ARG A 113 5.24 5.42 -15.16
CA ARG A 113 3.91 5.67 -14.61
C ARG A 113 3.12 4.41 -14.22
N SER A 114 3.70 3.20 -14.33
CA SER A 114 2.91 1.96 -14.20
C SER A 114 2.31 1.79 -12.81
N PHE A 115 3.05 2.07 -11.74
CA PHE A 115 2.51 1.99 -10.38
C PHE A 115 1.51 3.14 -10.09
N HIS A 116 1.83 4.36 -10.51
CA HIS A 116 0.90 5.50 -10.43
C HIS A 116 -0.40 5.22 -11.17
N GLN A 117 -0.33 4.61 -12.35
CA GLN A 117 -1.50 4.27 -13.15
C GLN A 117 -2.31 3.14 -12.50
N LEU A 118 -1.67 2.08 -12.03
CA LEU A 118 -2.33 1.00 -11.29
C LEU A 118 -3.05 1.54 -10.05
N MET A 119 -2.38 2.39 -9.26
CA MET A 119 -3.01 3.05 -8.13
C MET A 119 -4.16 3.98 -8.54
N ALA A 120 -4.11 4.57 -9.74
CA ALA A 120 -5.17 5.41 -10.25
C ALA A 120 -6.41 4.61 -10.68
N ASP A 121 -6.24 3.38 -11.15
CA ASP A 121 -7.28 2.58 -11.77
C ASP A 121 -7.90 1.54 -10.82
N ILE A 122 -7.21 1.17 -9.72
CA ILE A 122 -7.71 0.28 -8.69
C ILE A 122 -8.42 1.10 -7.60
N THR A 123 -9.67 0.77 -7.32
CA THR A 123 -10.49 1.47 -6.32
C THR A 123 -10.42 0.84 -4.93
N GLY A 124 -10.02 -0.41 -4.83
CA GLY A 124 -9.84 -1.16 -3.58
C GLY A 124 -8.47 -0.91 -2.93
N PRO A 125 -8.18 -1.63 -1.82
CA PRO A 125 -6.87 -1.65 -1.21
C PRO A 125 -5.79 -2.18 -2.16
N VAL A 126 -4.63 -1.52 -2.19
CA VAL A 126 -3.45 -1.94 -2.95
C VAL A 126 -2.27 -2.10 -2.02
N LEU A 127 -1.61 -3.23 -2.09
CA LEU A 127 -0.36 -3.51 -1.42
C LEU A 127 0.76 -3.63 -2.46
N TYR A 128 1.65 -2.66 -2.49
CA TYR A 128 2.85 -2.72 -3.32
C TYR A 128 3.97 -3.43 -2.58
N VAL A 129 4.52 -4.48 -3.18
CA VAL A 129 5.55 -5.34 -2.56
C VAL A 129 6.81 -5.33 -3.43
N PRO A 130 7.78 -4.45 -3.15
CA PRO A 130 9.07 -4.45 -3.85
C PRO A 130 9.98 -5.59 -3.40
N SER A 131 9.86 -6.02 -2.15
CA SER A 131 10.58 -7.14 -1.54
C SER A 131 9.72 -7.81 -0.48
N ALA A 132 9.92 -9.10 -0.25
CA ALA A 132 9.20 -9.83 0.80
C ALA A 132 9.92 -9.62 2.14
N CYS A 133 9.30 -8.83 3.03
CA CYS A 133 9.64 -8.77 4.45
C CYS A 133 8.44 -9.29 5.23
N ILE A 134 8.46 -10.57 5.60
CA ILE A 134 7.36 -11.27 6.25
C ILE A 134 7.83 -12.15 7.42
N PRO A 135 7.16 -12.09 8.58
CA PRO A 135 6.15 -11.09 8.94
C PRO A 135 6.76 -9.70 9.14
N PRO A 136 6.02 -8.62 8.87
CA PRO A 136 6.48 -7.29 9.27
C PRO A 136 6.57 -7.19 10.79
N MET A 137 7.70 -6.73 11.29
CA MET A 137 7.99 -6.62 12.73
C MET A 137 7.58 -5.24 13.28
N HIS A 138 7.52 -4.22 12.44
CA HIS A 138 7.11 -2.86 12.81
C HIS A 138 6.36 -2.19 11.66
N ILE A 139 5.19 -1.68 11.95
CA ILE A 139 4.32 -1.04 10.96
C ILE A 139 4.29 0.47 11.20
N ILE A 140 4.45 1.27 10.14
CA ILE A 140 4.21 2.71 10.21
C ILE A 140 2.92 3.05 9.48
N ILE A 141 2.07 3.87 10.10
CA ILE A 141 0.81 4.35 9.53
C ILE A 141 0.86 5.87 9.43
N CYS A 142 0.89 6.39 8.19
CA CYS A 142 0.91 7.81 7.93
C CYS A 142 -0.50 8.40 8.00
N LEU A 143 -0.73 9.30 8.95
CA LEU A 143 -2.02 9.96 9.17
C LEU A 143 -2.10 11.27 8.40
N GLY A 144 -3.04 11.38 7.48
CA GLY A 144 -3.19 12.57 6.61
C GLY A 144 -4.00 13.73 7.20
N GLY A 145 -4.56 13.59 8.39
CA GLY A 145 -5.27 14.65 9.12
C GLY A 145 -6.67 15.04 8.61
N LEU A 146 -7.03 14.71 7.37
CA LEU A 146 -8.31 15.06 6.74
C LEU A 146 -9.25 13.86 6.53
N GLY A 147 -9.03 12.75 7.25
CA GLY A 147 -9.86 11.55 7.13
C GLY A 147 -9.60 10.67 5.90
N TYR A 148 -8.78 11.10 4.96
CA TYR A 148 -8.46 10.33 3.74
C TYR A 148 -7.68 9.04 4.03
N GLY A 149 -7.10 8.90 5.21
CA GLY A 149 -6.29 7.76 5.62
C GLY A 149 -7.02 6.70 6.43
N ILE A 150 -8.25 6.93 6.88
CA ILE A 150 -8.96 6.06 7.85
C ILE A 150 -9.04 4.60 7.37
N ALA A 151 -9.28 4.37 6.09
CA ALA A 151 -9.39 3.00 5.57
C ALA A 151 -8.03 2.28 5.59
N ALA A 152 -6.93 2.97 5.25
CA ALA A 152 -5.57 2.42 5.32
C ALA A 152 -5.14 2.23 6.78
N GLU A 153 -5.49 3.16 7.67
CA GLU A 153 -5.27 3.07 9.12
C GLU A 153 -5.96 1.83 9.69
N ASN A 154 -7.24 1.65 9.43
CA ASN A 154 -8.03 0.51 9.93
C ASN A 154 -7.46 -0.82 9.44
N LEU A 155 -7.09 -0.91 8.17
CA LEU A 155 -6.52 -2.14 7.61
C LEU A 155 -5.11 -2.41 8.16
N GLY A 156 -4.28 -1.38 8.31
CA GLY A 156 -2.96 -1.48 8.94
C GLY A 156 -3.04 -1.93 10.40
N LEU A 157 -3.97 -1.36 11.17
CA LEU A 157 -4.23 -1.78 12.56
C LEU A 157 -4.80 -3.20 12.65
N GLU A 158 -5.62 -3.62 11.69
CA GLU A 158 -6.13 -5.00 11.66
C GLU A 158 -4.97 -6.00 11.43
N ILE A 159 -4.09 -5.71 10.49
CA ILE A 159 -2.89 -6.52 10.24
C ILE A 159 -2.02 -6.53 11.52
N ALA A 160 -1.70 -5.37 12.08
CA ALA A 160 -0.88 -5.23 13.27
C ALA A 160 -1.43 -6.05 14.46
N SER A 161 -2.74 -5.96 14.70
CA SER A 161 -3.43 -6.70 15.79
C SER A 161 -3.31 -8.20 15.61
N ARG A 162 -3.46 -8.72 14.39
CA ARG A 162 -3.39 -10.17 14.11
C ARG A 162 -1.99 -10.74 14.27
N ILE A 163 -0.96 -9.97 13.91
CA ILE A 163 0.45 -10.40 14.03
C ILE A 163 1.14 -9.89 15.28
N LYS A 164 0.46 -9.10 16.11
CA LYS A 164 0.99 -8.45 17.33
C LYS A 164 2.21 -7.56 17.05
N ALA A 165 2.25 -6.90 15.89
CA ALA A 165 3.31 -5.96 15.58
C ALA A 165 3.02 -4.58 16.21
N PRO A 166 4.05 -3.86 16.69
CA PRO A 166 3.91 -2.48 17.13
C PRO A 166 3.65 -1.56 15.93
N VAL A 167 2.98 -0.43 16.21
CA VAL A 167 2.63 0.58 15.23
C VAL A 167 3.22 1.93 15.61
N THR A 168 3.80 2.62 14.64
CA THR A 168 4.10 4.05 14.74
C THR A 168 3.12 4.83 13.86
N PHE A 169 2.31 5.69 14.47
CA PHE A 169 1.56 6.69 13.73
C PHE A 169 2.47 7.87 13.42
N LEU A 170 2.57 8.22 12.16
CA LEU A 170 3.33 9.37 11.69
C LEU A 170 2.39 10.43 11.15
N HIS A 171 2.50 11.65 11.66
CA HIS A 171 1.88 12.82 11.05
C HIS A 171 2.92 13.88 10.76
N VAL A 172 2.85 14.48 9.56
CA VAL A 172 3.74 15.56 9.12
C VAL A 172 2.92 16.83 8.96
N VAL A 173 3.30 17.85 9.70
CA VAL A 173 2.72 19.20 9.60
C VAL A 173 3.48 19.97 8.53
N PRO A 174 2.83 20.41 7.45
CA PRO A 174 3.49 21.24 6.44
C PRO A 174 3.85 22.62 7.01
N PRO A 175 4.96 23.25 6.54
CA PRO A 175 5.45 24.52 7.08
C PRO A 175 4.62 25.73 6.62
N ILE A 176 3.63 25.51 5.77
CA ILE A 176 2.75 26.56 5.21
C ILE A 176 1.39 26.53 5.88
N ASP A 177 0.75 27.70 5.95
CA ASP A 177 -0.63 27.79 6.39
C ASP A 177 -1.54 27.14 5.33
N LEU A 178 -2.26 26.11 5.75
CA LEU A 178 -3.30 25.52 4.92
C LEU A 178 -4.60 26.32 5.12
N ASP A 179 -5.44 26.33 4.09
CA ASP A 179 -6.70 27.09 4.10
C ASP A 179 -7.78 26.36 4.93
N TYR A 180 -7.57 26.31 6.25
CA TYR A 180 -8.55 25.84 7.22
C TYR A 180 -8.39 26.58 8.57
N PRO A 181 -9.47 26.73 9.37
CA PRO A 181 -9.51 27.65 10.51
C PRO A 181 -8.44 27.42 11.60
N GLU A 182 -8.00 26.18 11.80
CA GLU A 182 -7.07 25.80 12.87
C GLU A 182 -5.61 25.68 12.39
N SER A 183 -5.31 26.02 11.12
CA SER A 183 -3.99 25.78 10.52
C SER A 183 -2.83 26.43 11.29
N ARG A 184 -3.05 27.63 11.77
CA ARG A 184 -2.07 28.35 12.59
C ARG A 184 -1.81 27.65 13.92
N THR A 185 -2.86 27.29 14.65
CA THR A 185 -2.76 26.55 15.93
C THR A 185 -2.04 25.23 15.75
N VAL A 186 -2.36 24.50 14.68
CA VAL A 186 -1.70 23.24 14.31
C VAL A 186 -0.21 23.45 14.06
N ARG A 187 0.14 24.47 13.27
CA ARG A 187 1.54 24.74 12.97
C ARG A 187 2.33 25.19 14.20
N ASP A 188 1.75 26.08 15.01
CA ASP A 188 2.43 26.67 16.16
C ASP A 188 2.59 25.68 17.33
N ASN A 189 1.81 24.59 17.35
CA ASN A 189 1.86 23.50 18.34
C ASN A 189 2.17 22.15 17.69
N TRP A 190 2.94 22.13 16.62
CA TRP A 190 3.13 20.93 15.79
C TRP A 190 3.70 19.73 16.58
N ASP A 191 4.55 19.96 17.57
CA ASP A 191 5.21 18.95 18.39
C ASP A 191 4.32 18.44 19.55
N HIS A 192 3.22 19.14 19.86
CA HIS A 192 2.27 18.80 20.94
C HIS A 192 0.83 18.63 20.43
N LEU A 193 0.64 18.34 19.15
CA LEU A 193 -0.69 18.24 18.55
C LEU A 193 -1.63 17.28 19.26
N GLY A 194 -1.09 16.18 19.81
CA GLY A 194 -1.87 15.23 20.60
C GLY A 194 -2.56 15.87 21.84
N ASP A 195 -2.04 16.96 22.36
CA ASP A 195 -2.55 17.65 23.54
C ASP A 195 -3.50 18.79 23.20
N THR A 196 -3.62 19.14 21.92
CA THR A 196 -4.48 20.23 21.45
C THR A 196 -5.92 19.79 21.27
N ASP A 197 -6.88 20.74 21.42
CA ASP A 197 -8.29 20.51 21.09
C ASP A 197 -8.64 20.85 19.64
N THR A 198 -7.65 20.83 18.77
CA THR A 198 -7.87 20.96 17.32
C THR A 198 -8.51 19.70 16.74
N LEU A 199 -9.17 19.81 15.59
CA LEU A 199 -9.71 18.64 14.87
C LEU A 199 -8.60 17.60 14.62
N LEU A 200 -7.41 18.05 14.23
CA LEU A 200 -6.26 17.19 14.02
C LEU A 200 -5.82 16.50 15.32
N GLY A 201 -5.70 17.25 16.43
CA GLY A 201 -5.33 16.67 17.73
C GLY A 201 -6.31 15.58 18.18
N ARG A 202 -7.62 15.83 17.99
CA ARG A 202 -8.67 14.81 18.26
C ARG A 202 -8.51 13.58 17.36
N THR A 203 -8.22 13.78 16.08
CA THR A 203 -7.99 12.67 15.14
C THR A 203 -6.80 11.82 15.54
N LEU A 204 -5.68 12.44 15.94
CA LEU A 204 -4.49 11.72 16.38
C LEU A 204 -4.73 10.91 17.66
N ARG A 205 -5.45 11.48 18.64
CA ARG A 205 -5.86 10.74 19.85
C ARG A 205 -6.79 9.57 19.49
N SER A 206 -7.76 9.79 18.61
CA SER A 206 -8.67 8.73 18.16
C SER A 206 -7.94 7.55 17.52
N ALA A 207 -6.88 7.80 16.75
CA ALA A 207 -6.05 6.74 16.17
C ALA A 207 -5.33 5.91 17.26
N LEU A 208 -4.79 6.56 18.29
CA LEU A 208 -4.17 5.86 19.43
C LEU A 208 -5.21 5.04 20.22
N ASP A 209 -6.40 5.59 20.45
CA ASP A 209 -7.49 4.90 21.13
C ASP A 209 -7.96 3.68 20.34
N GLU A 210 -8.04 3.77 19.00
CA GLU A 210 -8.40 2.62 18.15
C GLU A 210 -7.32 1.53 18.17
N ALA A 211 -6.04 1.90 18.18
CA ALA A 211 -4.94 0.96 18.35
C ALA A 211 -5.05 0.23 19.72
N GLN A 212 -5.31 0.97 20.78
CA GLN A 212 -5.48 0.41 22.12
C GLN A 212 -6.68 -0.56 22.20
N LYS A 213 -7.83 -0.20 21.62
CA LYS A 213 -9.01 -1.07 21.55
C LYS A 213 -8.73 -2.37 20.81
N LYS A 214 -7.86 -2.34 19.79
CA LYS A 214 -7.43 -3.53 19.04
C LYS A 214 -6.27 -4.30 19.70
N GLY A 215 -5.81 -3.86 20.87
CA GLY A 215 -4.68 -4.47 21.57
C GLY A 215 -3.33 -4.28 20.86
N VAL A 216 -3.20 -3.23 20.06
CA VAL A 216 -1.97 -2.88 19.34
C VAL A 216 -1.16 -1.89 20.15
N GLN A 217 0.12 -2.18 20.38
CA GLN A 217 1.05 -1.23 20.96
C GLN A 217 1.35 -0.14 19.93
N ALA A 218 0.98 1.10 20.21
CA ALA A 218 1.15 2.21 19.27
C ALA A 218 1.80 3.42 19.94
N ASN A 219 2.57 4.16 19.15
CA ASN A 219 3.12 5.47 19.51
C ASN A 219 2.83 6.48 18.39
N LEU A 220 2.80 7.77 18.77
CA LEU A 220 2.63 8.88 17.82
C LEU A 220 3.96 9.57 17.61
N LYS A 221 4.31 9.80 16.34
CA LYS A 221 5.47 10.58 15.93
C LYS A 221 5.00 11.76 15.08
N LEU A 222 5.45 12.94 15.45
CA LEU A 222 5.13 14.19 14.79
C LEU A 222 6.39 14.72 14.10
N ARG A 223 6.25 15.23 12.91
CA ARG A 223 7.32 15.90 12.16
C ARG A 223 6.78 17.17 11.53
N GLN A 224 7.64 18.13 11.21
CA GLN A 224 7.29 19.35 10.50
C GLN A 224 8.22 19.53 9.32
N GLY A 225 7.65 19.75 8.13
CA GLY A 225 8.42 19.94 6.91
C GLY A 225 7.64 19.62 5.65
N ILE A 226 8.37 19.42 4.54
CA ILE A 226 7.78 18.96 3.29
C ILE A 226 7.36 17.49 3.47
N VAL A 227 6.07 17.23 3.32
CA VAL A 227 5.43 15.96 3.72
C VAL A 227 6.19 14.75 3.19
N ILE A 228 6.53 14.72 1.90
CA ILE A 228 7.22 13.59 1.30
C ILE A 228 8.64 13.43 1.84
N GLU A 229 9.37 14.53 2.02
CA GLU A 229 10.76 14.50 2.51
C GLU A 229 10.82 13.99 3.95
N GLU A 230 9.87 14.43 4.78
CA GLU A 230 9.79 14.02 6.19
C GLU A 230 9.37 12.56 6.33
N ILE A 231 8.43 12.07 5.50
CA ILE A 231 8.08 10.65 5.46
C ILE A 231 9.29 9.81 5.04
N LEU A 232 9.96 10.17 3.95
CA LEU A 232 11.14 9.45 3.46
C LEU A 232 12.30 9.50 4.47
N SER A 233 12.48 10.64 5.15
CA SER A 233 13.48 10.77 6.22
C SER A 233 13.17 9.83 7.39
N GLU A 234 11.91 9.77 7.80
CA GLU A 234 11.48 8.86 8.87
C GLU A 234 11.68 7.40 8.50
N LEU A 235 11.29 7.01 7.28
CA LEU A 235 11.44 5.65 6.79
C LEU A 235 12.90 5.19 6.64
N LYS A 236 13.82 6.14 6.40
CA LYS A 236 15.27 5.85 6.35
C LYS A 236 15.91 5.75 7.73
N GLN A 237 15.35 6.43 8.72
CA GLN A 237 15.89 6.46 10.09
C GLN A 237 15.32 5.34 10.96
N GLY A 238 14.08 4.92 10.69
CA GLY A 238 13.38 3.89 11.43
C GLY A 238 13.45 2.54 10.71
N GLU A 239 13.25 1.49 11.49
CA GLU A 239 13.16 0.11 11.00
C GLU A 239 11.69 -0.25 10.83
N TYR A 240 11.14 0.02 9.66
CA TYR A 240 9.74 -0.25 9.31
C TYR A 240 9.66 -1.26 8.17
N ASP A 241 8.80 -2.26 8.34
CA ASP A 241 8.65 -3.37 7.39
C ASP A 241 7.36 -3.27 6.57
N LEU A 242 6.42 -2.42 6.99
CA LEU A 242 5.19 -2.12 6.26
C LEU A 242 4.80 -0.66 6.48
N VAL A 243 4.55 0.05 5.40
CA VAL A 243 4.05 1.42 5.40
C VAL A 243 2.57 1.42 5.00
N CYS A 244 1.71 2.02 5.82
CA CYS A 244 0.29 2.19 5.50
C CYS A 244 0.01 3.68 5.26
N MET A 245 -0.57 4.00 4.11
CA MET A 245 -0.86 5.38 3.71
C MET A 245 -2.22 5.47 3.03
N GLY A 246 -3.01 6.49 3.39
CA GLY A 246 -4.17 6.87 2.62
C GLY A 246 -3.76 7.52 1.29
N SER A 247 -4.49 7.24 0.23
CA SER A 247 -4.34 7.97 -1.03
C SER A 247 -5.55 8.87 -1.22
N PRO A 248 -5.38 10.19 -1.46
CA PRO A 248 -6.49 11.06 -1.73
C PRO A 248 -7.19 10.61 -3.02
N TYR A 249 -8.52 10.55 -2.97
CA TYR A 249 -9.30 10.35 -4.17
C TYR A 249 -9.19 11.61 -5.03
N SER A 250 -8.50 11.52 -6.13
CA SER A 250 -8.52 12.54 -7.15
C SER A 250 -9.66 12.24 -8.13
N GLY A 251 -10.90 12.50 -7.69
CA GLY A 251 -11.99 12.68 -8.63
C GLY A 251 -11.68 13.90 -9.51
N HIS A 252 -12.01 13.81 -10.78
CA HIS A 252 -11.83 14.77 -11.88
C HIS A 252 -11.79 16.24 -11.44
N GLY A 253 -10.64 16.75 -11.04
CA GLY A 253 -10.43 18.15 -10.67
C GLY A 253 -9.02 18.62 -10.94
N LEU A 254 -8.87 19.90 -11.29
CA LEU A 254 -7.58 20.55 -11.62
C LEU A 254 -6.50 20.41 -10.52
N ARG A 255 -6.87 20.05 -9.28
CA ARG A 255 -5.94 19.76 -8.17
C ARG A 255 -5.10 18.49 -8.41
N GLN A 256 -5.54 17.57 -9.28
CA GLN A 256 -4.78 16.36 -9.64
C GLN A 256 -3.44 16.65 -10.32
N PHE A 257 -3.35 17.76 -11.05
CA PHE A 257 -2.15 18.09 -11.81
C PHE A 257 -1.05 18.75 -10.97
N TYR A 258 -1.37 19.21 -9.77
CA TYR A 258 -0.46 19.99 -8.92
C TYR A 258 -0.15 19.35 -7.56
N ALA A 259 -0.92 18.38 -7.10
CA ALA A 259 -0.61 17.65 -5.86
C ALA A 259 0.21 16.40 -6.19
N PRO A 260 1.47 16.30 -5.77
CA PRO A 260 2.24 15.08 -5.95
C PRO A 260 1.51 13.91 -5.28
N ASN A 261 1.49 12.75 -5.95
CA ASN A 261 0.97 11.53 -5.34
C ASN A 261 2.01 11.00 -4.34
N VAL A 262 1.99 11.56 -3.13
CA VAL A 262 2.95 11.24 -2.06
C VAL A 262 3.06 9.73 -1.86
N THR A 263 1.95 9.02 -1.92
CA THR A 263 1.95 7.56 -1.69
C THR A 263 2.73 6.81 -2.78
N ALA A 264 2.55 7.18 -4.04
CA ALA A 264 3.26 6.54 -5.13
C ALA A 264 4.76 6.90 -5.13
N GLU A 265 5.10 8.15 -4.81
CA GLU A 265 6.50 8.56 -4.69
C GLU A 265 7.20 7.86 -3.52
N VAL A 266 6.53 7.72 -2.38
CA VAL A 266 7.05 6.94 -1.25
C VAL A 266 7.25 5.48 -1.66
N ALA A 267 6.25 4.85 -2.30
CA ALA A 267 6.33 3.46 -2.73
C ALA A 267 7.47 3.18 -3.72
N GLU A 268 7.75 4.13 -4.62
CA GLU A 268 8.87 4.00 -5.57
C GLU A 268 10.24 4.27 -4.94
N ALA A 269 10.30 5.05 -3.85
CA ALA A 269 11.54 5.47 -3.21
C ALA A 269 12.06 4.49 -2.14
N ILE A 270 11.18 3.64 -1.60
CA ILE A 270 11.52 2.74 -0.49
C ILE A 270 11.48 1.28 -0.91
N GLY A 271 12.28 0.45 -0.22
CA GLY A 271 12.37 -0.99 -0.48
C GLY A 271 11.40 -1.84 0.34
N CYS A 272 10.57 -1.26 1.19
CA CYS A 272 9.59 -2.01 1.99
C CYS A 272 8.17 -1.95 1.39
N PRO A 273 7.28 -2.89 1.72
CA PRO A 273 5.90 -2.90 1.29
C PRO A 273 5.12 -1.66 1.68
N VAL A 274 4.24 -1.20 0.76
CA VAL A 274 3.35 -0.05 0.98
C VAL A 274 1.91 -0.45 0.75
N LEU A 275 1.11 -0.38 1.81
CA LEU A 275 -0.33 -0.57 1.78
C LEU A 275 -1.02 0.79 1.60
N THR A 276 -1.87 0.88 0.61
CA THR A 276 -2.68 2.07 0.39
C THR A 276 -4.14 1.72 0.16
N VAL A 277 -5.02 2.58 0.65
CA VAL A 277 -6.45 2.49 0.40
C VAL A 277 -6.93 3.84 -0.11
N ARG A 278 -7.64 3.79 -1.22
CA ARG A 278 -8.19 4.98 -1.83
C ARG A 278 -9.39 5.49 -1.04
N PHE A 279 -9.39 6.77 -0.70
CA PHE A 279 -10.57 7.39 -0.12
C PHE A 279 -11.68 7.47 -1.18
N LYS A 280 -12.85 6.91 -0.89
CA LYS A 280 -14.07 7.20 -1.64
C LYS A 280 -14.86 8.22 -0.82
N PRO A 281 -15.18 9.40 -1.36
CA PRO A 281 -16.15 10.26 -0.70
C PRO A 281 -17.48 9.50 -0.58
N PRO A 282 -18.26 9.70 0.50
CA PRO A 282 -19.59 9.15 0.57
C PRO A 282 -20.40 9.64 -0.64
N ASP A 283 -21.17 8.73 -1.23
CA ASP A 283 -22.06 9.06 -2.34
C ASP A 283 -23.02 10.15 -1.83
N THR A 284 -22.94 11.34 -2.46
CA THR A 284 -23.79 12.50 -2.17
C THR A 284 -25.17 12.31 -2.77
#